data_dd6609600058e7e15e228fae24264dee
#
_entry.id   dd6609600058e7e15e228fae24264dee
#
_cell.length_a   1.000
_cell.length_b   1.000
_cell.length_c   1.000
_cell.angle_alpha   90.00
_cell.angle_beta   90.00
_cell.angle_gamma   90.00
#
_symmetry.space_group_name_H-M   'P 1'
#
loop_
_entity.id
_entity.type
_entity.pdbx_description
1 polymer ?
#
loop_
_entity_poly.entity_id
_entity_poly.type
_entity_poly.pdbx_seq_one_letter_code
_entity_poly.pdbx_strand_id
1 'polypeptide(L)'
;MSARWVRATAVALALAAGALTSGCGVGPSGVEDGGEAPTGLAGGPTLYFVDDGGRLRPDTRDTGRLGTVLGAIQLLMADVDPTEAGLHSEIPPTTTRTVVEDAGDYVTIYLPLRSAEISPVGMDQIICTAAAVVAASGRGVADVAIAVRPTHGDVVTRPCPVVG
;
A
#
# COMPACT_ATOMS: atom_id res chain seq x y z
N MET A 1 30.68 62.82 -29.77
CA MET A 1 30.15 62.39 -28.47
C MET A 1 29.42 61.04 -28.51
N SER A 2 29.75 60.10 -29.42
CA SER A 2 28.90 58.93 -29.66
C SER A 2 29.56 57.57 -29.37
N ALA A 3 30.88 57.48 -29.28
CA ALA A 3 31.57 56.18 -29.16
C ALA A 3 31.69 55.63 -27.74
N ARG A 4 31.55 56.49 -26.71
CA ARG A 4 31.68 56.07 -25.30
C ARG A 4 30.39 55.47 -24.75
N TRP A 5 29.25 55.89 -25.24
CA TRP A 5 27.92 55.37 -24.84
C TRP A 5 27.64 53.99 -25.39
N VAL A 6 28.05 53.68 -26.60
CA VAL A 6 27.88 52.38 -27.25
C VAL A 6 28.69 51.28 -26.54
N ARG A 7 29.89 51.62 -26.01
CA ARG A 7 30.71 50.66 -25.26
C ARG A 7 30.16 50.36 -23.87
N ALA A 8 29.53 51.35 -23.23
CA ALA A 8 28.91 51.14 -21.89
C ALA A 8 27.67 50.24 -21.96
N THR A 9 26.85 50.39 -22.99
CA THR A 9 25.66 49.54 -23.20
C THR A 9 26.01 48.09 -23.58
N ALA A 10 27.08 47.87 -24.36
CA ALA A 10 27.53 46.53 -24.76
C ALA A 10 28.08 45.74 -23.53
N VAL A 11 28.79 46.40 -22.61
CA VAL A 11 29.29 45.75 -21.38
C VAL A 11 28.16 45.42 -20.43
N ALA A 12 27.13 46.25 -20.30
CA ALA A 12 25.98 46.00 -19.46
C ALA A 12 25.12 44.83 -19.95
N LEU A 13 24.97 44.68 -21.27
CA LEU A 13 24.25 43.52 -21.84
C LEU A 13 25.03 42.21 -21.66
N ALA A 14 26.34 42.21 -21.75
CA ALA A 14 27.17 41.03 -21.57
C ALA A 14 27.15 40.51 -20.11
N LEU A 15 27.05 41.41 -19.13
CA LEU A 15 26.93 41.06 -17.70
C LEU A 15 25.53 40.52 -17.38
N ALA A 16 24.47 40.97 -18.05
CA ALA A 16 23.11 40.48 -17.84
C ALA A 16 22.90 39.08 -18.43
N ALA A 17 23.60 38.72 -19.53
CA ALA A 17 23.50 37.38 -20.12
C ALA A 17 24.21 36.29 -19.31
N GLY A 18 25.18 36.64 -18.49
CA GLY A 18 25.91 35.69 -17.63
C GLY A 18 25.15 35.24 -16.35
N ALA A 19 24.11 35.96 -15.95
CA ALA A 19 23.38 35.68 -14.71
C ALA A 19 22.22 34.65 -14.88
N LEU A 20 21.91 34.25 -16.12
CA LEU A 20 20.79 33.34 -16.40
C LEU A 20 21.17 31.85 -16.49
N THR A 21 22.45 31.50 -16.28
CA THR A 21 22.93 30.12 -16.32
C THR A 21 23.18 29.49 -14.96
N SER A 22 22.62 30.05 -13.87
CA SER A 22 22.56 29.32 -12.62
C SER A 22 21.50 28.22 -12.72
N GLY A 23 21.77 27.21 -13.52
CA GLY A 23 21.03 25.96 -13.49
C GLY A 23 21.09 25.39 -12.08
N CYS A 24 19.96 25.00 -11.52
CA CYS A 24 19.90 24.23 -10.30
C CYS A 24 20.82 23.01 -10.46
N GLY A 25 22.00 23.08 -9.88
CA GLY A 25 22.95 21.99 -9.88
C GLY A 25 22.42 20.86 -9.01
N VAL A 26 21.62 19.97 -9.58
CA VAL A 26 21.46 18.64 -9.05
C VAL A 26 22.76 17.89 -9.38
N GLY A 27 23.74 18.00 -8.49
CA GLY A 27 24.91 17.14 -8.56
C GLY A 27 24.46 15.69 -8.41
N PRO A 28 25.10 14.73 -9.10
CA PRO A 28 24.86 13.34 -8.82
C PRO A 28 25.18 13.11 -7.34
N SER A 29 24.17 12.73 -6.54
CA SER A 29 24.41 12.24 -5.20
C SER A 29 25.32 11.02 -5.33
N GLY A 30 26.46 11.03 -4.63
CA GLY A 30 27.33 9.86 -4.58
C GLY A 30 26.51 8.63 -4.20
N VAL A 31 26.84 7.51 -4.76
CA VAL A 31 26.32 6.21 -4.32
C VAL A 31 26.86 6.01 -2.91
N GLU A 32 26.02 6.24 -1.90
CA GLU A 32 26.34 5.82 -0.54
C GLU A 32 26.13 4.32 -0.47
N ASP A 33 27.15 3.60 0.00
CA ASP A 33 27.03 2.16 0.25
C ASP A 33 26.05 1.98 1.43
N GLY A 34 24.84 1.56 1.13
CA GLY A 34 23.75 1.40 2.09
C GLY A 34 23.95 0.22 3.07
N GLY A 35 25.14 -0.36 3.12
CA GLY A 35 25.43 -1.55 3.92
C GLY A 35 24.86 -2.82 3.28
N GLU A 36 25.16 -3.97 3.88
CA GLU A 36 24.58 -5.25 3.46
C GLU A 36 23.06 -5.21 3.51
N ALA A 37 22.42 -5.49 2.37
CA ALA A 37 20.98 -5.59 2.33
C ALA A 37 20.50 -6.63 3.36
N PRO A 38 19.44 -6.36 4.14
CA PRO A 38 18.90 -7.34 5.07
C PRO A 38 18.62 -8.64 4.31
N THR A 39 19.32 -9.72 4.65
CA THR A 39 19.20 -11.04 4.01
C THR A 39 17.94 -11.81 4.45
N GLY A 40 17.08 -11.19 5.25
CA GLY A 40 15.75 -11.69 5.51
C GLY A 40 14.84 -11.34 4.33
N LEU A 41 14.52 -12.33 3.49
CA LEU A 41 13.39 -12.20 2.57
C LEU A 41 12.17 -11.92 3.42
N ALA A 42 11.66 -10.69 3.36
CA ALA A 42 10.34 -10.40 3.87
C ALA A 42 9.39 -11.28 3.05
N GLY A 43 8.79 -12.26 3.69
CA GLY A 43 7.72 -13.05 3.09
C GLY A 43 6.69 -12.09 2.48
N GLY A 44 6.02 -12.49 1.43
CA GLY A 44 4.93 -11.69 0.87
C GLY A 44 3.78 -11.49 1.86
N PRO A 45 2.70 -10.85 1.46
CA PRO A 45 1.56 -10.62 2.35
C PRO A 45 0.93 -11.94 2.78
N THR A 46 0.51 -12.01 4.04
CA THR A 46 -0.31 -13.11 4.53
C THR A 46 -1.77 -12.80 4.23
N LEU A 47 -2.40 -13.65 3.43
CA LEU A 47 -3.83 -13.64 3.16
C LEU A 47 -4.51 -14.62 4.11
N TYR A 48 -5.77 -14.37 4.46
CA TYR A 48 -6.56 -15.31 5.22
C TYR A 48 -7.59 -15.98 4.32
N PHE A 49 -7.70 -17.29 4.41
CA PHE A 49 -8.68 -18.12 3.74
C PHE A 49 -9.47 -18.93 4.76
N VAL A 50 -10.49 -19.63 4.32
CA VAL A 50 -11.40 -20.39 5.17
C VAL A 50 -11.19 -21.87 4.93
N ASP A 51 -11.04 -22.67 6.00
CA ASP A 51 -10.96 -24.12 5.93
C ASP A 51 -12.38 -24.75 5.86
N ASP A 52 -12.48 -26.05 5.56
CA ASP A 52 -13.74 -26.80 5.52
C ASP A 52 -14.54 -26.75 6.84
N GLY A 53 -13.90 -26.38 7.93
CA GLY A 53 -14.54 -26.18 9.24
C GLY A 53 -15.01 -24.74 9.48
N GLY A 54 -14.93 -23.86 8.49
CA GLY A 54 -15.32 -22.44 8.61
C GLY A 54 -14.34 -21.57 9.41
N ARG A 55 -13.10 -22.00 9.59
CA ARG A 55 -12.10 -21.29 10.40
C ARG A 55 -11.10 -20.58 9.48
N LEU A 56 -10.69 -19.38 9.88
CA LEU A 56 -9.67 -18.59 9.18
C LEU A 56 -8.28 -19.24 9.34
N ARG A 57 -7.58 -19.38 8.21
CA ARG A 57 -6.24 -19.93 8.10
C ARG A 57 -5.35 -18.96 7.34
N PRO A 58 -4.14 -18.68 7.84
CA PRO A 58 -3.19 -17.83 7.16
C PRO A 58 -2.56 -18.56 5.96
N ASP A 59 -2.37 -17.86 4.87
CA ASP A 59 -1.69 -18.32 3.67
C ASP A 59 -0.71 -17.21 3.22
N THR A 60 0.59 -17.43 3.43
CA THR A 60 1.62 -16.45 3.10
C THR A 60 2.04 -16.58 1.66
N ARG A 61 2.00 -15.49 0.91
CA ARG A 61 2.38 -15.42 -0.50
C ARG A 61 3.86 -15.13 -0.64
N ASP A 62 4.54 -15.89 -1.48
CA ASP A 62 5.94 -15.63 -1.82
C ASP A 62 6.02 -14.61 -2.98
N THR A 63 5.81 -13.35 -2.66
CA THR A 63 5.90 -12.25 -3.64
C THR A 63 7.20 -11.47 -3.52
N GLY A 64 8.09 -11.84 -2.58
CA GLY A 64 9.35 -11.15 -2.31
C GLY A 64 9.21 -9.71 -1.82
N ARG A 65 8.00 -9.28 -1.44
CA ARG A 65 7.72 -7.95 -0.91
C ARG A 65 6.64 -8.04 0.17
N LEU A 66 6.85 -7.33 1.28
CA LEU A 66 5.74 -7.01 2.17
C LEU A 66 4.72 -6.20 1.37
N GLY A 67 3.51 -6.73 1.24
CA GLY A 67 2.43 -6.06 0.54
C GLY A 67 1.93 -4.82 1.29
N THR A 68 1.24 -3.95 0.58
CA THR A 68 0.38 -2.94 1.21
C THR A 68 -0.96 -3.57 1.54
N VAL A 69 -1.73 -2.98 2.47
CA VAL A 69 -3.11 -3.42 2.74
C VAL A 69 -3.92 -3.47 1.45
N LEU A 70 -3.81 -2.44 0.60
CA LEU A 70 -4.47 -2.42 -0.71
C LEU A 70 -4.06 -3.62 -1.58
N GLY A 71 -2.76 -3.89 -1.69
CA GLY A 71 -2.26 -5.00 -2.52
C GLY A 71 -2.73 -6.36 -2.01
N ALA A 72 -2.72 -6.59 -0.70
CA ALA A 72 -3.19 -7.84 -0.10
C ALA A 72 -4.70 -8.04 -0.30
N ILE A 73 -5.51 -6.99 -0.10
CA ILE A 73 -6.95 -7.06 -0.33
C ILE A 73 -7.28 -7.25 -1.81
N GLN A 74 -6.55 -6.61 -2.72
CA GLN A 74 -6.72 -6.83 -4.16
C GLN A 74 -6.40 -8.27 -4.57
N LEU A 75 -5.33 -8.86 -4.02
CA LEU A 75 -5.01 -10.28 -4.25
C LEU A 75 -6.13 -11.18 -3.74
N LEU A 76 -6.63 -10.93 -2.53
CA LEU A 76 -7.70 -11.70 -1.93
C LEU A 76 -9.00 -11.65 -2.76
N MET A 77 -9.31 -10.49 -3.36
CA MET A 77 -10.52 -10.28 -4.15
C MET A 77 -10.38 -10.70 -5.63
N ALA A 78 -9.16 -10.97 -6.08
CA ALA A 78 -8.89 -11.40 -7.45
C ALA A 78 -9.10 -12.90 -7.68
N ASP A 79 -9.72 -13.62 -6.73
CA ASP A 79 -9.96 -15.07 -6.79
C ASP A 79 -8.65 -15.88 -6.98
N VAL A 80 -7.62 -15.48 -6.27
CA VAL A 80 -6.34 -16.19 -6.29
C VAL A 80 -6.46 -17.45 -5.44
N ASP A 81 -6.19 -18.60 -6.04
CA ASP A 81 -6.22 -19.88 -5.34
C ASP A 81 -5.30 -19.86 -4.11
N PRO A 82 -5.73 -20.41 -2.96
CA PRO A 82 -4.88 -20.67 -1.82
C PRO A 82 -3.69 -21.57 -2.20
N THR A 83 -2.56 -21.40 -1.55
CA THR A 83 -1.40 -22.29 -1.75
C THR A 83 -1.60 -23.63 -1.06
N GLU A 84 -2.40 -23.67 -0.01
CA GLU A 84 -2.71 -24.86 0.77
C GLU A 84 -4.06 -25.46 0.33
N ALA A 85 -4.08 -26.76 0.11
CA ALA A 85 -5.30 -27.48 -0.29
C ALA A 85 -6.34 -27.46 0.85
N GLY A 86 -7.63 -27.43 0.49
CA GLY A 86 -8.74 -27.41 1.45
C GLY A 86 -9.04 -26.02 2.02
N LEU A 87 -8.41 -24.99 1.48
CA LEU A 87 -8.77 -23.61 1.76
C LEU A 87 -9.59 -23.01 0.62
N HIS A 88 -10.47 -22.09 0.93
CA HIS A 88 -11.30 -21.38 -0.05
C HIS A 88 -11.57 -19.93 0.40
N SER A 89 -12.04 -19.11 -0.52
CA SER A 89 -12.49 -17.76 -0.22
C SER A 89 -14.00 -17.72 -0.01
N GLU A 90 -14.45 -17.00 1.01
CA GLU A 90 -15.85 -16.67 1.28
C GLU A 90 -16.23 -15.27 0.71
N ILE A 91 -15.33 -14.68 -0.07
CA ILE A 91 -15.54 -13.38 -0.70
C ILE A 91 -15.86 -13.63 -2.17
N PRO A 92 -16.98 -13.09 -2.69
CA PRO A 92 -17.28 -13.18 -4.11
C PRO A 92 -16.19 -12.51 -4.96
N PRO A 93 -15.72 -13.16 -6.04
CA PRO A 93 -14.73 -12.57 -6.93
C PRO A 93 -15.28 -11.30 -7.58
N THR A 94 -14.43 -10.29 -7.72
CA THR A 94 -14.81 -9.05 -8.38
C THR A 94 -13.64 -8.47 -9.17
N THR A 95 -13.96 -7.89 -10.32
CA THR A 95 -13.01 -7.13 -11.15
C THR A 95 -12.98 -5.64 -10.80
N THR A 96 -13.90 -5.20 -9.95
CA THR A 96 -13.94 -3.81 -9.51
C THR A 96 -12.88 -3.56 -8.44
N ARG A 97 -12.19 -2.45 -8.57
CA ARG A 97 -11.10 -2.11 -7.66
C ARG A 97 -11.60 -1.75 -6.27
N THR A 98 -10.95 -2.30 -5.27
CA THR A 98 -11.03 -1.87 -3.88
C THR A 98 -10.19 -0.60 -3.69
N VAL A 99 -10.63 0.28 -2.80
CA VAL A 99 -9.85 1.44 -2.35
C VAL A 99 -9.51 1.24 -0.88
N VAL A 100 -8.30 1.60 -0.48
CA VAL A 100 -7.85 1.57 0.91
C VAL A 100 -7.27 2.94 1.25
N GLU A 101 -7.73 3.50 2.36
CA GLU A 101 -7.18 4.68 3.01
C GLU A 101 -6.47 4.23 4.28
N ASP A 102 -5.17 4.47 4.39
CA ASP A 102 -4.35 4.13 5.55
C ASP A 102 -3.84 5.43 6.17
N ALA A 103 -4.40 5.81 7.32
CA ALA A 103 -4.04 7.00 8.09
C ALA A 103 -3.08 6.70 9.26
N GLY A 104 -2.54 5.48 9.32
CA GLY A 104 -1.61 5.05 10.37
C GLY A 104 -2.32 4.32 11.52
N ASP A 105 -3.14 5.00 12.27
CA ASP A 105 -3.96 4.45 13.36
C ASP A 105 -5.35 3.97 12.92
N TYR A 106 -5.72 4.28 11.69
CA TYR A 106 -7.01 3.93 11.11
C TYR A 106 -6.87 3.50 9.65
N VAL A 107 -7.36 2.32 9.32
CA VAL A 107 -7.39 1.78 7.96
C VAL A 107 -8.84 1.61 7.52
N THR A 108 -9.23 2.29 6.43
CA THR A 108 -10.56 2.13 5.81
C THR A 108 -10.43 1.37 4.51
N ILE A 109 -11.20 0.29 4.38
CA ILE A 109 -11.27 -0.55 3.17
C ILE A 109 -12.64 -0.34 2.54
N TYR A 110 -12.67 0.30 1.37
CA TYR A 110 -13.91 0.50 0.59
C TYR A 110 -14.07 -0.67 -0.37
N LEU A 111 -15.06 -1.53 -0.09
CA LEU A 111 -15.34 -2.70 -0.90
C LEU A 111 -16.30 -2.36 -2.04
N PRO A 112 -16.08 -2.88 -3.24
CA PRO A 112 -17.03 -2.76 -4.35
C PRO A 112 -18.18 -3.78 -4.27
N LEU A 113 -18.48 -4.28 -3.09
CA LEU A 113 -19.50 -5.28 -2.78
C LEU A 113 -20.50 -4.72 -1.78
N ARG A 114 -21.70 -5.25 -1.77
CA ARG A 114 -22.72 -4.94 -0.76
C ARG A 114 -22.49 -5.83 0.48
N SER A 115 -22.87 -5.36 1.65
CA SER A 115 -22.79 -6.15 2.87
C SER A 115 -23.51 -7.50 2.77
N ALA A 116 -24.65 -7.56 2.07
CA ALA A 116 -25.40 -8.78 1.87
C ALA A 116 -24.74 -9.82 0.93
N GLU A 117 -23.70 -9.42 0.19
CA GLU A 117 -22.97 -10.32 -0.72
C GLU A 117 -21.78 -11.00 -0.03
N ILE A 118 -21.45 -10.60 1.20
CA ILE A 118 -20.28 -11.09 1.94
C ILE A 118 -20.77 -11.78 3.21
N SER A 119 -20.35 -13.03 3.41
CA SER A 119 -20.62 -13.75 4.64
C SER A 119 -19.91 -13.11 5.85
N PRO A 120 -20.35 -13.34 7.08
CA PRO A 120 -19.64 -12.86 8.27
C PRO A 120 -18.18 -13.32 8.33
N VAL A 121 -17.88 -14.55 7.90
CA VAL A 121 -16.51 -15.08 7.87
C VAL A 121 -15.71 -14.49 6.70
N GLY A 122 -16.34 -14.19 5.57
CA GLY A 122 -15.71 -13.44 4.48
C GLY A 122 -15.33 -12.01 4.89
N MET A 123 -16.14 -11.38 5.74
CA MET A 123 -15.80 -10.09 6.33
C MET A 123 -14.59 -10.21 7.27
N ASP A 124 -14.53 -11.25 8.10
CA ASP A 124 -13.37 -11.52 8.95
C ASP A 124 -12.12 -11.86 8.12
N GLN A 125 -12.27 -12.54 7.01
CA GLN A 125 -11.21 -12.83 6.05
C GLN A 125 -10.53 -11.53 5.57
N ILE A 126 -11.31 -10.52 5.19
CA ILE A 126 -10.82 -9.19 4.78
C ILE A 126 -10.10 -8.49 5.94
N ILE A 127 -10.74 -8.44 7.12
CA ILE A 127 -10.20 -7.77 8.30
C ILE A 127 -8.88 -8.42 8.73
N CYS A 128 -8.81 -9.75 8.78
CA CYS A 128 -7.61 -10.47 9.20
C CYS A 128 -6.46 -10.35 8.19
N THR A 129 -6.77 -10.32 6.90
CA THR A 129 -5.76 -10.04 5.86
C THR A 129 -5.16 -8.64 6.03
N ALA A 130 -5.99 -7.63 6.28
CA ALA A 130 -5.52 -6.28 6.56
C ALA A 130 -4.69 -6.21 7.86
N ALA A 131 -5.15 -6.87 8.93
CA ALA A 131 -4.46 -6.93 10.21
C ALA A 131 -3.08 -7.59 10.10
N ALA A 132 -2.94 -8.66 9.31
CA ALA A 132 -1.66 -9.31 9.06
C ALA A 132 -0.65 -8.38 8.38
N VAL A 133 -1.09 -7.56 7.42
CA VAL A 133 -0.24 -6.56 6.77
C VAL A 133 0.17 -5.46 7.74
N VAL A 134 -0.75 -4.99 8.59
CA VAL A 134 -0.46 -4.01 9.65
C VAL A 134 0.60 -4.57 10.59
N ALA A 135 0.43 -5.80 11.08
CA ALA A 135 1.41 -6.48 11.94
C ALA A 135 2.78 -6.61 11.26
N ALA A 136 2.81 -7.07 10.01
CA ALA A 136 4.02 -7.23 9.22
C ALA A 136 4.77 -5.90 8.96
N SER A 137 4.05 -4.77 8.99
CA SER A 137 4.65 -3.43 8.89
C SER A 137 5.25 -2.92 10.20
N GLY A 138 5.22 -3.72 11.26
CA GLY A 138 5.72 -3.35 12.60
C GLY A 138 4.78 -2.48 13.42
N ARG A 139 3.52 -2.29 12.97
CA ARG A 139 2.49 -1.58 13.74
C ARG A 139 1.79 -2.55 14.70
N GLY A 140 1.46 -2.08 15.90
CA GLY A 140 0.61 -2.84 16.83
C GLY A 140 -0.80 -2.98 16.26
N VAL A 141 -1.28 -4.22 16.07
CA VAL A 141 -2.63 -4.45 15.52
C VAL A 141 -3.71 -3.88 16.44
N ALA A 142 -3.47 -3.90 17.74
CA ALA A 142 -4.39 -3.33 18.72
C ALA A 142 -4.50 -1.79 18.64
N ASP A 143 -3.48 -1.14 18.07
CA ASP A 143 -3.40 0.32 17.96
C ASP A 143 -3.98 0.84 16.63
N VAL A 144 -4.39 -0.07 15.74
CA VAL A 144 -4.92 0.26 14.42
C VAL A 144 -6.36 -0.21 14.27
N ALA A 145 -7.28 0.73 14.11
CA ALA A 145 -8.67 0.41 13.82
C ALA A 145 -8.84 0.08 12.33
N ILE A 146 -9.35 -1.11 12.02
CA ILE A 146 -9.64 -1.55 10.65
C ILE A 146 -11.15 -1.49 10.42
N ALA A 147 -11.57 -0.63 9.50
CA ALA A 147 -12.95 -0.46 9.09
C ALA A 147 -13.17 -0.95 7.67
N VAL A 148 -14.14 -1.81 7.49
CA VAL A 148 -14.59 -2.28 6.16
C VAL A 148 -15.90 -1.59 5.82
N ARG A 149 -15.92 -0.91 4.68
CA ARG A 149 -17.05 -0.13 4.17
C ARG A 149 -17.56 -0.72 2.87
N PRO A 150 -18.65 -1.50 2.90
CA PRO A 150 -19.34 -1.97 1.69
C PRO A 150 -20.00 -0.82 0.92
N THR A 151 -20.37 -1.06 -0.34
CA THR A 151 -21.14 -0.07 -1.14
C THR A 151 -22.52 0.21 -0.56
N HIS A 152 -23.13 -0.78 0.12
CA HIS A 152 -24.40 -0.66 0.83
C HIS A 152 -24.34 -1.52 2.09
N GLY A 153 -24.93 -1.02 3.17
CA GLY A 153 -24.93 -1.66 4.49
C GLY A 153 -24.05 -0.92 5.49
N ASP A 154 -23.92 -1.48 6.68
CA ASP A 154 -23.19 -0.86 7.77
C ASP A 154 -21.67 -1.02 7.61
N VAL A 155 -20.94 -0.04 8.12
CA VAL A 155 -19.47 -0.13 8.26
C VAL A 155 -19.16 -1.11 9.38
N VAL A 156 -18.29 -2.07 9.10
CA VAL A 156 -17.83 -3.06 10.08
C VAL A 156 -16.46 -2.66 10.59
N THR A 157 -16.36 -2.40 11.90
CA THR A 157 -15.10 -2.12 12.58
C THR A 157 -14.99 -3.07 13.76
N ARG A 158 -14.08 -4.04 13.66
CA ARG A 158 -13.81 -5.01 14.74
C ARG A 158 -12.38 -5.53 14.60
N PRO A 159 -11.77 -6.03 15.67
CA PRO A 159 -10.48 -6.70 15.59
C PRO A 159 -10.60 -8.01 14.79
N CYS A 160 -9.46 -8.44 14.23
CA CYS A 160 -9.35 -9.78 13.67
C CYS A 160 -9.44 -10.83 14.79
N PRO A 161 -10.27 -11.87 14.67
CA PRO A 161 -10.43 -12.86 15.74
C PRO A 161 -9.21 -13.78 15.93
N VAL A 162 -8.25 -13.78 14.98
CA VAL A 162 -7.10 -14.72 14.97
C VAL A 162 -5.75 -14.00 14.91
N VAL A 163 -5.72 -12.68 14.83
CA VAL A 163 -4.50 -11.84 14.87
C VAL A 163 -4.68 -10.85 16.02
N GLY A 164 -3.81 -10.91 17.00
CA GLY A 164 -3.81 -10.02 18.16
C GLY A 164 -2.39 -9.68 18.61
#